data_8f2a2b5ea9545e0cdf4a7dfbf0cb4077
#
_entry.id   8f2a2b5ea9545e0cdf4a7dfbf0cb4077
#
_cell.length_a   1.000
_cell.length_b   1.000
_cell.length_c   1.000
_cell.angle_alpha   90.00
_cell.angle_beta   90.00
_cell.angle_gamma   90.00
#
_symmetry.space_group_name_H-M   'P 1'
#
loop_
_entity.id
_entity.type
_entity.pdbx_description
1 polymer ?
#
loop_
_entity_poly.entity_id
_entity_poly.type
_entity_poly.pdbx_seq_one_letter_code
_entity_poly.pdbx_strand_id
1 'polypeptide(L)'
;LAVAKKATSTSKGEASGGAASKKSAGKKSARAADEGVLLGGRARDTAGEPGLSSSSTGASTTSGLHPAPIGLTDVVGHPRALGVLNAAVASERVHHAWIFHGPRGVGKFTTALAFAATLMDPTTAPDLSGRLAPDPESSVQRLLRVGMHPDLHIIRKELAAYSEDSKVRDSKQATIAKDVVEQHLLAPAALAATVRNDARAAKVFIVDEAELLDRSLTNAPVQNAILKTLEEPDGRTVIILVTSNEERLLPTIRSRCQRVAFTPLDDEAMSLWLRSAKVELPEESRQWLLRYAGGCPGELLVALQSDLFAWQQRLDPMLAEVVRGRFSIDLGGTMAELVEGWAKAFVSKNSDASKDRANHAAAELLFRLLSEYCRGTMRRGLASSRGGDDPAVAGAMSALGVLGQAQSYLRSNVNSGQVMEWMAAQLPAAFAGTLEGAMA
;
A
#
# COMPACT_ATOMS: atom_id res chain seq x y z
N LEU A 1 10.57 -55.07 -23.88
CA LEU A 1 11.08 -55.21 -25.24
C LEU A 1 11.48 -53.82 -25.71
N ALA A 2 12.71 -53.48 -25.59
CA ALA A 2 13.87 -53.80 -26.43
C ALA A 2 13.99 -52.79 -27.58
N VAL A 3 14.98 -51.92 -27.48
CA VAL A 3 16.26 -51.89 -28.22
C VAL A 3 16.13 -51.19 -29.58
N ALA A 4 16.93 -50.31 -30.09
CA ALA A 4 18.31 -49.84 -29.95
C ALA A 4 18.53 -48.61 -30.86
N LYS A 5 19.39 -47.66 -30.48
CA LYS A 5 20.77 -47.38 -30.94
C LYS A 5 20.99 -47.07 -32.44
N LYS A 6 21.57 -45.91 -32.72
CA LYS A 6 22.90 -45.58 -33.32
C LYS A 6 22.80 -44.21 -33.98
N ALA A 7 23.53 -43.18 -33.72
CA ALA A 7 24.98 -42.90 -33.74
C ALA A 7 25.53 -42.47 -35.09
N THR A 8 26.30 -41.36 -35.02
CA THR A 8 27.40 -40.88 -35.89
C THR A 8 27.04 -40.24 -37.24
N SER A 9 27.66 -39.18 -37.71
CA SER A 9 28.98 -38.58 -37.53
C SER A 9 29.12 -37.28 -38.34
N THR A 10 29.83 -36.30 -37.79
CA THR A 10 30.91 -35.50 -38.34
C THR A 10 30.93 -35.01 -39.80
N SER A 11 31.17 -33.71 -39.99
CA SER A 11 32.35 -33.08 -40.51
C SER A 11 32.11 -31.61 -40.82
N LYS A 12 32.86 -30.69 -40.26
CA LYS A 12 34.06 -29.97 -40.70
C LYS A 12 33.90 -29.24 -42.05
N GLY A 13 34.12 -27.93 -42.01
CA GLY A 13 34.42 -27.04 -43.11
C GLY A 13 34.69 -25.63 -42.62
N GLU A 14 35.94 -25.35 -42.39
CA GLU A 14 36.65 -24.09 -42.40
C GLU A 14 36.35 -23.31 -43.73
N ALA A 15 36.46 -22.00 -43.88
CA ALA A 15 37.46 -21.05 -43.50
C ALA A 15 37.11 -19.65 -44.05
N SER A 16 37.67 -18.68 -43.37
CA SER A 16 38.33 -17.45 -43.85
C SER A 16 37.43 -16.40 -44.50
N GLY A 17 37.51 -15.17 -44.14
CA GLY A 17 38.53 -14.22 -44.01
C GLY A 17 37.98 -12.86 -44.32
N GLY A 18 38.58 -11.81 -43.77
CA GLY A 18 38.57 -10.51 -44.38
C GLY A 18 38.29 -9.33 -43.47
N ALA A 19 39.34 -8.76 -42.97
CA ALA A 19 39.48 -7.52 -42.22
C ALA A 19 39.28 -6.27 -43.07
N ALA A 20 38.90 -5.15 -42.42
CA ALA A 20 39.41 -3.77 -42.58
C ALA A 20 38.55 -2.84 -41.70
N SER A 21 39.00 -2.27 -40.58
CA SER A 21 39.92 -1.16 -40.33
C SER A 21 39.58 0.18 -41.05
N LYS A 22 39.22 1.18 -40.23
CA LYS A 22 39.60 2.61 -40.28
C LYS A 22 38.94 3.32 -39.08
N LYS A 23 39.62 3.71 -38.06
CA LYS A 23 40.47 4.82 -37.64
C LYS A 23 40.07 6.21 -38.19
N SER A 24 39.74 7.10 -37.22
CA SER A 24 40.42 8.41 -36.99
C SER A 24 39.64 9.16 -35.90
N ALA A 25 40.26 9.44 -34.75
CA ALA A 25 41.03 10.64 -34.39
C ALA A 25 40.08 11.83 -34.21
N GLY A 26 39.82 12.44 -33.09
CA GLY A 26 40.73 12.91 -32.06
C GLY A 26 40.83 14.42 -32.10
N LYS A 27 40.35 15.14 -31.05
CA LYS A 27 40.96 16.43 -30.70
C LYS A 27 40.70 16.81 -29.24
N LYS A 28 41.78 16.95 -28.51
CA LYS A 28 41.95 17.61 -27.20
C LYS A 28 42.08 19.10 -27.37
N SER A 29 41.65 19.90 -26.37
CA SER A 29 42.35 21.05 -25.77
C SER A 29 41.50 21.56 -24.62
N ALA A 30 41.87 21.58 -23.37
CA ALA A 30 42.97 22.17 -22.62
C ALA A 30 42.75 23.65 -22.26
N ARG A 31 42.55 23.84 -20.92
CA ARG A 31 43.04 24.91 -20.03
C ARG A 31 42.67 26.37 -20.28
N ALA A 32 42.13 27.03 -19.22
CA ALA A 32 42.90 27.87 -18.32
C ALA A 32 42.05 28.34 -17.16
N ALA A 33 42.71 28.39 -15.99
CA ALA A 33 42.28 29.03 -14.76
C ALA A 33 42.45 30.55 -14.89
N ASP A 34 41.70 31.33 -14.11
CA ASP A 34 42.30 32.45 -13.38
C ASP A 34 41.43 32.93 -12.21
N GLU A 35 42.14 33.45 -11.24
CA GLU A 35 41.79 33.93 -9.93
C GLU A 35 41.16 35.35 -9.93
N GLY A 36 40.57 35.71 -8.79
CA GLY A 36 40.52 37.13 -8.39
C GLY A 36 39.22 37.52 -7.66
N VAL A 37 39.13 37.39 -6.38
CA VAL A 37 39.35 38.37 -5.27
C VAL A 37 38.31 39.52 -5.18
N LEU A 38 37.56 39.44 -4.04
CA LEU A 38 37.22 40.47 -3.02
C LEU A 38 36.22 41.62 -3.26
N LEU A 39 35.32 41.67 -2.27
CA LEU A 39 34.82 42.83 -1.49
C LEU A 39 33.50 43.51 -1.92
N GLY A 40 32.60 43.44 -0.99
CA GLY A 40 32.03 44.65 -0.38
C GLY A 40 30.61 45.05 -0.71
N GLY A 41 29.72 44.85 0.30
CA GLY A 41 28.88 45.99 0.63
C GLY A 41 27.36 45.86 0.52
N ARG A 42 26.76 45.73 1.70
CA ARG A 42 25.50 46.37 2.19
C ARG A 42 24.13 45.81 1.78
N ALA A 43 23.49 45.47 2.86
CA ALA A 43 22.09 45.20 3.12
C ALA A 43 21.10 46.13 2.40
N ARG A 44 19.97 45.52 1.98
CA ARG A 44 18.64 46.12 2.16
C ARG A 44 17.59 44.98 2.23
N ASP A 45 16.79 45.07 3.29
CA ASP A 45 15.62 44.26 3.59
C ASP A 45 14.60 44.24 2.45
N THR A 46 14.11 43.07 2.11
CA THR A 46 12.70 42.85 1.76
C THR A 46 12.35 41.41 2.07
N ALA A 47 11.30 41.25 2.89
CA ALA A 47 10.69 39.99 3.26
C ALA A 47 10.22 39.22 2.02
N GLY A 48 10.74 38.00 1.86
CA GLY A 48 10.28 37.01 0.91
C GLY A 48 10.28 35.68 1.63
N GLU A 49 9.12 35.08 1.75
CA GLU A 49 8.91 33.76 2.36
C GLU A 49 9.82 32.71 1.74
N PRO A 50 10.44 31.83 2.55
CA PRO A 50 11.17 30.69 2.00
C PRO A 50 10.19 29.63 1.54
N GLY A 51 10.06 29.48 0.25
CA GLY A 51 9.44 28.32 -0.37
C GLY A 51 10.16 27.04 0.04
N LEU A 52 9.54 26.25 0.88
CA LEU A 52 9.93 24.89 1.20
C LEU A 52 9.75 24.04 -0.06
N SER A 53 10.85 23.82 -0.78
CA SER A 53 10.94 22.73 -1.75
C SER A 53 10.94 21.40 -0.98
N SER A 54 9.77 20.84 -0.77
CA SER A 54 9.62 19.48 -0.29
C SER A 54 9.94 18.51 -1.42
N SER A 55 11.17 17.96 -1.42
CA SER A 55 11.48 16.72 -2.11
C SER A 55 10.67 15.59 -1.44
N SER A 56 9.44 15.37 -1.90
CA SER A 56 8.61 14.27 -1.44
C SER A 56 9.04 12.98 -2.15
N THR A 57 9.96 12.23 -1.55
CA THR A 57 10.07 10.79 -1.73
C THR A 57 8.69 10.17 -1.60
N GLY A 58 8.28 9.37 -2.60
CA GLY A 58 6.95 8.79 -2.77
C GLY A 58 6.36 8.09 -1.56
N ALA A 59 5.81 8.87 -0.66
CA ALA A 59 4.97 8.41 0.43
C ALA A 59 3.53 8.28 -0.06
N SER A 60 2.91 7.15 0.26
CA SER A 60 1.48 6.89 0.15
C SER A 60 0.66 8.17 0.39
N THR A 61 -0.27 8.46 -0.50
CA THR A 61 -1.12 9.67 -0.56
C THR A 61 -1.93 10.01 0.70
N THR A 62 -1.79 9.24 1.78
CA THR A 62 -2.48 9.46 3.07
C THR A 62 -1.64 10.15 4.13
N SER A 63 -0.32 10.33 3.93
CA SER A 63 0.56 10.85 4.98
C SER A 63 0.49 12.37 5.20
N GLY A 64 -0.27 13.10 4.40
CA GLY A 64 -0.37 14.57 4.51
C GLY A 64 -1.47 15.09 5.42
N LEU A 65 -2.50 14.30 5.74
CA LEU A 65 -3.69 14.78 6.47
C LEU A 65 -3.67 14.46 7.98
N HIS A 66 -2.87 13.49 8.40
CA HIS A 66 -2.79 13.11 9.80
C HIS A 66 -1.32 12.96 10.22
N PRO A 67 -0.85 13.71 11.22
CA PRO A 67 0.49 13.47 11.76
C PRO A 67 0.57 12.05 12.32
N ALA A 68 1.72 11.39 12.11
CA ALA A 68 1.95 10.08 12.67
C ALA A 68 1.82 10.16 14.22
N PRO A 69 1.12 9.23 14.86
CA PRO A 69 1.02 9.18 16.31
C PRO A 69 2.42 8.99 16.91
N ILE A 70 2.68 9.68 18.01
CA ILE A 70 3.96 9.63 18.72
C ILE A 70 4.05 8.34 19.54
N GLY A 71 2.92 7.87 20.09
CA GLY A 71 2.86 6.67 20.90
C GLY A 71 1.51 5.96 20.77
N LEU A 72 1.41 4.82 21.44
CA LEU A 72 0.16 4.01 21.43
C LEU A 72 -1.03 4.76 22.05
N THR A 73 -0.77 5.75 22.91
CA THR A 73 -1.80 6.58 23.54
C THR A 73 -2.52 7.49 22.55
N ASP A 74 -1.89 7.79 21.42
CA ASP A 74 -2.43 8.68 20.39
C ASP A 74 -3.28 7.92 19.36
N VAL A 75 -3.24 6.60 19.39
CA VAL A 75 -4.02 5.75 18.48
C VAL A 75 -5.47 5.69 18.93
N VAL A 76 -6.37 6.10 18.05
CA VAL A 76 -7.82 6.09 18.31
C VAL A 76 -8.44 4.75 17.94
N GLY A 77 -9.34 4.28 18.80
CA GLY A 77 -10.02 3.01 18.61
C GLY A 77 -9.15 1.80 18.96
N HIS A 78 -9.52 0.62 18.50
CA HIS A 78 -8.81 -0.66 18.66
C HIS A 78 -8.47 -1.08 20.10
N PRO A 79 -9.39 -1.01 21.09
CA PRO A 79 -9.06 -1.25 22.49
C PRO A 79 -8.45 -2.63 22.73
N ARG A 80 -8.86 -3.67 22.00
CA ARG A 80 -8.29 -5.02 22.10
C ARG A 80 -6.86 -5.09 21.58
N ALA A 81 -6.60 -4.50 20.42
CA ALA A 81 -5.25 -4.46 19.83
C ALA A 81 -4.31 -3.66 20.73
N LEU A 82 -4.72 -2.47 21.16
CA LEU A 82 -3.95 -1.64 22.08
C LEU A 82 -3.69 -2.30 23.42
N GLY A 83 -4.66 -3.05 23.96
CA GLY A 83 -4.47 -3.84 25.19
C GLY A 83 -3.35 -4.87 25.04
N VAL A 84 -3.30 -5.60 23.93
CA VAL A 84 -2.22 -6.57 23.65
C VAL A 84 -0.87 -5.87 23.51
N LEU A 85 -0.81 -4.74 22.77
CA LEU A 85 0.43 -4.01 22.55
C LEU A 85 0.95 -3.34 23.83
N ASN A 86 0.08 -2.74 24.64
CA ASN A 86 0.46 -2.16 25.93
C ASN A 86 0.97 -3.22 26.89
N ALA A 87 0.34 -4.40 26.94
CA ALA A 87 0.83 -5.52 27.75
C ALA A 87 2.21 -5.99 27.28
N ALA A 88 2.46 -6.00 25.97
CA ALA A 88 3.77 -6.34 25.42
C ALA A 88 4.84 -5.30 25.78
N VAL A 89 4.51 -3.98 25.73
CA VAL A 89 5.43 -2.91 26.14
C VAL A 89 5.74 -2.98 27.65
N ALA A 90 4.74 -3.36 28.46
CA ALA A 90 4.91 -3.51 29.90
C ALA A 90 5.71 -4.75 30.30
N SER A 91 5.81 -5.75 29.41
CA SER A 91 6.60 -6.95 29.67
C SER A 91 8.10 -6.67 29.51
N GLU A 92 8.93 -7.38 30.27
CA GLU A 92 10.40 -7.31 30.14
C GLU A 92 10.90 -7.91 28.82
N ARG A 93 10.08 -8.76 28.18
CA ARG A 93 10.40 -9.46 26.94
C ARG A 93 9.34 -9.20 25.88
N VAL A 94 9.64 -8.27 24.98
CA VAL A 94 8.79 -8.01 23.80
C VAL A 94 9.01 -9.15 22.79
N HIS A 95 7.92 -9.73 22.28
CA HIS A 95 8.00 -10.69 21.19
C HIS A 95 8.63 -10.04 19.97
N HIS A 96 9.54 -10.74 19.31
CA HIS A 96 10.33 -10.20 18.20
C HIS A 96 9.59 -10.16 16.86
N ALA A 97 8.50 -10.89 16.70
CA ALA A 97 7.77 -11.00 15.43
C ALA A 97 6.26 -10.80 15.62
N TRP A 98 5.67 -9.89 14.83
CA TRP A 98 4.27 -9.49 14.93
C TRP A 98 3.57 -9.53 13.58
N ILE A 99 2.29 -9.89 13.55
CA ILE A 99 1.41 -9.70 12.40
C ILE A 99 0.24 -8.79 12.84
N PHE A 100 0.15 -7.61 12.22
CA PHE A 100 -0.99 -6.72 12.35
C PHE A 100 -1.91 -6.95 11.16
N HIS A 101 -3.07 -7.57 11.38
CA HIS A 101 -3.99 -7.96 10.33
C HIS A 101 -5.39 -7.35 10.50
N GLY A 102 -6.10 -7.16 9.38
CA GLY A 102 -7.44 -6.57 9.35
C GLY A 102 -7.66 -5.72 8.11
N PRO A 103 -8.82 -5.07 7.95
CA PRO A 103 -9.18 -4.33 6.76
C PRO A 103 -8.16 -3.26 6.38
N ARG A 104 -8.08 -2.94 5.09
CA ARG A 104 -7.25 -1.84 4.60
C ARG A 104 -7.75 -0.52 5.17
N GLY A 105 -6.83 0.42 5.43
CA GLY A 105 -7.18 1.76 5.90
C GLY A 105 -7.67 1.85 7.35
N VAL A 106 -7.66 0.74 8.11
CA VAL A 106 -8.18 0.71 9.49
C VAL A 106 -7.21 1.32 10.52
N GLY A 107 -5.95 1.59 10.16
CA GLY A 107 -4.94 2.18 11.05
C GLY A 107 -3.81 1.23 11.48
N LYS A 108 -3.68 0.03 10.89
CA LYS A 108 -2.63 -0.95 11.22
C LYS A 108 -1.22 -0.38 11.13
N PHE A 109 -0.90 0.25 9.99
CA PHE A 109 0.43 0.83 9.76
C PHE A 109 0.73 1.98 10.73
N THR A 110 -0.25 2.85 10.97
CA THR A 110 -0.16 3.94 11.94
C THR A 110 0.11 3.40 13.35
N THR A 111 -0.59 2.32 13.74
CA THR A 111 -0.37 1.66 15.03
C THR A 111 0.99 0.96 15.08
N ALA A 112 1.48 0.39 13.96
CA ALA A 112 2.80 -0.21 13.90
C ALA A 112 3.91 0.83 14.12
N LEU A 113 3.76 2.04 13.54
CA LEU A 113 4.66 3.17 13.80
C LEU A 113 4.62 3.63 15.26
N ALA A 114 3.43 3.76 15.84
CA ALA A 114 3.26 4.14 17.24
C ALA A 114 3.85 3.08 18.20
N PHE A 115 3.68 1.80 17.88
CA PHE A 115 4.27 0.71 18.63
C PHE A 115 5.80 0.72 18.52
N ALA A 116 6.34 0.90 17.31
CA ALA A 116 7.78 1.06 17.10
C ALA A 116 8.34 2.25 17.89
N ALA A 117 7.68 3.41 17.83
CA ALA A 117 8.07 4.62 18.55
C ALA A 117 8.12 4.40 20.07
N THR A 118 7.14 3.66 20.61
CA THR A 118 7.07 3.31 22.03
C THR A 118 8.17 2.31 22.42
N LEU A 119 8.48 1.33 21.55
CA LEU A 119 9.50 0.31 21.83
C LEU A 119 10.95 0.84 21.74
N MET A 120 11.21 1.76 20.81
CA MET A 120 12.57 2.24 20.49
C MET A 120 13.00 3.39 21.41
N ASP A 121 12.10 3.96 22.18
CA ASP A 121 12.39 5.10 23.04
C ASP A 121 12.68 4.66 24.49
N PRO A 122 13.89 4.92 25.01
CA PRO A 122 14.25 4.59 26.39
C PRO A 122 13.47 5.41 27.41
N THR A 123 12.88 6.56 27.04
CA THR A 123 12.08 7.40 27.94
C THR A 123 10.67 6.86 28.18
N THR A 124 10.27 5.78 27.45
CA THR A 124 8.95 5.18 27.60
C THR A 124 8.68 4.74 29.03
N ALA A 125 7.76 5.43 29.68
CA ALA A 125 7.37 5.26 31.07
C ALA A 125 5.85 5.37 31.24
N PRO A 126 5.27 4.90 32.36
CA PRO A 126 3.84 5.08 32.65
C PRO A 126 3.50 6.58 32.77
N ASP A 127 2.44 7.01 32.08
CA ASP A 127 1.81 8.31 32.24
C ASP A 127 0.95 8.34 33.53
N LEU A 128 0.30 9.47 33.80
CA LEU A 128 -0.58 9.63 34.96
C LEU A 128 -1.78 8.67 34.97
N SER A 129 -2.12 8.08 33.82
CA SER A 129 -3.16 7.08 33.69
C SER A 129 -2.63 5.64 33.73
N GLY A 130 -1.32 5.45 33.93
CA GLY A 130 -0.63 4.16 33.95
C GLY A 130 -0.37 3.59 32.55
N ARG A 131 -0.62 4.34 31.48
CA ARG A 131 -0.31 3.93 30.10
C ARG A 131 1.12 4.27 29.74
N LEU A 132 1.79 3.36 29.04
CA LEU A 132 3.17 3.56 28.64
C LEU A 132 3.26 4.50 27.43
N ALA A 133 3.96 5.61 27.60
CA ALA A 133 4.19 6.61 26.56
C ALA A 133 5.64 7.11 26.58
N PRO A 134 6.25 7.39 25.42
CA PRO A 134 7.55 8.05 25.34
C PRO A 134 7.43 9.55 25.62
N ASP A 135 8.55 10.18 26.01
CA ASP A 135 8.64 11.64 26.05
C ASP A 135 8.58 12.19 24.62
N PRO A 136 7.56 13.03 24.27
CA PRO A 136 7.44 13.62 22.95
C PRO A 136 8.66 14.42 22.48
N GLU A 137 9.44 14.96 23.42
CA GLU A 137 10.61 15.80 23.13
C GLU A 137 11.93 15.02 23.17
N SER A 138 11.88 13.70 23.35
CA SER A 138 13.09 12.87 23.30
C SER A 138 13.78 12.95 21.91
N SER A 139 15.08 12.72 21.89
CA SER A 139 15.84 12.68 20.63
C SER A 139 15.34 11.59 19.68
N VAL A 140 14.89 10.45 20.21
CA VAL A 140 14.32 9.34 19.44
C VAL A 140 13.01 9.76 18.79
N GLN A 141 12.08 10.37 19.56
CA GLN A 141 10.80 10.81 18.99
C GLN A 141 10.99 11.90 17.93
N ARG A 142 11.94 12.81 18.11
CA ARG A 142 12.27 13.80 17.06
C ARG A 142 12.76 13.16 15.78
N LEU A 143 13.66 12.17 15.85
CA LEU A 143 14.13 11.44 14.66
C LEU A 143 13.02 10.63 13.99
N LEU A 144 12.16 9.96 14.77
CA LEU A 144 11.02 9.20 14.26
C LEU A 144 10.00 10.11 13.58
N ARG A 145 9.72 11.29 14.14
CA ARG A 145 8.78 12.27 13.59
C ARG A 145 9.18 12.79 12.21
N VAL A 146 10.48 12.96 11.98
CA VAL A 146 11.02 13.39 10.69
C VAL A 146 11.36 12.20 9.75
N GLY A 147 11.11 10.95 10.19
CA GLY A 147 11.37 9.76 9.40
C GLY A 147 12.85 9.43 9.20
N MET A 148 13.72 9.95 10.08
CA MET A 148 15.19 9.82 9.96
C MET A 148 15.84 8.93 11.04
N HIS A 149 15.06 8.12 11.76
CA HIS A 149 15.65 7.20 12.73
C HIS A 149 16.38 6.05 12.01
N PRO A 150 17.70 5.87 12.20
CA PRO A 150 18.52 4.93 11.40
C PRO A 150 18.15 3.47 11.60
N ASP A 151 17.57 3.11 12.73
CA ASP A 151 17.20 1.74 13.10
C ASP A 151 15.70 1.44 12.97
N LEU A 152 14.90 2.37 12.39
CA LEU A 152 13.53 2.12 11.95
C LEU A 152 13.49 1.93 10.44
N HIS A 153 13.18 0.72 10.00
CA HIS A 153 13.13 0.36 8.60
C HIS A 153 11.68 0.09 8.17
N ILE A 154 11.21 0.80 7.16
CA ILE A 154 9.88 0.61 6.58
C ILE A 154 10.04 -0.01 5.21
N ILE A 155 9.60 -1.27 5.07
CA ILE A 155 9.74 -2.05 3.85
C ILE A 155 8.42 -2.00 3.07
N ARG A 156 8.47 -1.46 1.85
CA ARG A 156 7.34 -1.30 0.94
C ARG A 156 7.76 -1.66 -0.49
N LYS A 157 6.79 -2.02 -1.32
CA LYS A 157 7.04 -2.33 -2.74
C LYS A 157 7.67 -1.17 -3.52
N GLU A 158 7.40 0.08 -3.11
CA GLU A 158 7.95 1.29 -3.74
C GLU A 158 9.47 1.41 -3.59
N LEU A 159 10.08 0.74 -2.60
CA LEU A 159 11.52 0.70 -2.45
C LEU A 159 12.22 0.02 -3.65
N ALA A 160 11.50 -0.76 -4.44
CA ALA A 160 12.01 -1.32 -5.69
C ALA A 160 12.52 -0.24 -6.67
N ALA A 161 11.99 0.99 -6.62
CA ALA A 161 12.46 2.12 -7.43
C ALA A 161 13.92 2.52 -7.13
N TYR A 162 14.42 2.17 -5.96
CA TYR A 162 15.79 2.46 -5.51
C TYR A 162 16.71 1.23 -5.57
N SER A 163 16.24 0.10 -6.12
CA SER A 163 17.05 -1.11 -6.29
C SER A 163 18.23 -0.86 -7.24
N GLU A 164 19.37 -1.46 -6.93
CA GLU A 164 20.54 -1.46 -7.81
C GLU A 164 20.30 -2.28 -9.09
N ASP A 165 19.45 -3.33 -9.00
CA ASP A 165 19.04 -4.11 -10.17
C ASP A 165 18.02 -3.31 -11.02
N SER A 166 18.41 -2.98 -12.26
CA SER A 166 17.55 -2.28 -13.21
C SER A 166 16.24 -3.03 -13.49
N LYS A 167 16.24 -4.38 -13.52
CA LYS A 167 15.04 -5.18 -13.75
C LYS A 167 14.02 -5.03 -12.61
N VAL A 168 14.50 -4.89 -11.37
CA VAL A 168 13.67 -4.64 -10.20
C VAL A 168 13.16 -3.22 -10.21
N ARG A 169 14.05 -2.24 -10.46
CA ARG A 169 13.73 -0.81 -10.51
C ARG A 169 12.70 -0.49 -11.58
N ASP A 170 12.83 -1.08 -12.77
CA ASP A 170 11.92 -0.85 -13.91
C ASP A 170 10.67 -1.75 -13.85
N SER A 171 10.54 -2.59 -12.81
CA SER A 171 9.40 -3.48 -12.64
C SER A 171 8.12 -2.69 -12.30
N LYS A 172 6.95 -3.32 -12.54
CA LYS A 172 5.63 -2.73 -12.21
C LYS A 172 5.38 -2.58 -10.70
N GLN A 173 6.33 -2.98 -9.85
CA GLN A 173 6.25 -2.91 -8.37
C GLN A 173 4.92 -3.46 -7.82
N ALA A 174 4.45 -4.55 -8.40
CA ALA A 174 3.20 -5.20 -7.98
C ALA A 174 3.37 -6.07 -6.72
N THR A 175 4.62 -6.39 -6.38
CA THR A 175 5.02 -7.19 -5.21
C THR A 175 6.25 -6.55 -4.57
N ILE A 176 6.52 -6.92 -3.32
CA ILE A 176 7.79 -6.58 -2.66
C ILE A 176 8.86 -7.51 -3.21
N ALA A 177 9.81 -6.97 -3.96
CA ALA A 177 10.85 -7.76 -4.59
C ALA A 177 11.80 -8.37 -3.55
N LYS A 178 12.42 -9.51 -3.90
CA LYS A 178 13.40 -10.20 -3.03
C LYS A 178 14.57 -9.29 -2.68
N ASP A 179 15.11 -8.56 -3.65
CA ASP A 179 16.18 -7.58 -3.47
C ASP A 179 15.84 -6.52 -2.44
N VAL A 180 14.59 -6.02 -2.45
CA VAL A 180 14.12 -5.04 -1.46
C VAL A 180 14.17 -5.62 -0.05
N VAL A 181 13.74 -6.88 0.11
CA VAL A 181 13.81 -7.55 1.41
C VAL A 181 15.26 -7.82 1.82
N GLU A 182 16.12 -8.24 0.90
CA GLU A 182 17.55 -8.47 1.17
C GLU A 182 18.26 -7.19 1.58
N GLN A 183 18.06 -6.09 0.86
CA GLN A 183 18.73 -4.80 1.10
C GLN A 183 18.17 -4.04 2.31
N HIS A 184 16.85 -4.04 2.52
CA HIS A 184 16.21 -3.19 3.52
C HIS A 184 15.73 -3.92 4.78
N LEU A 185 15.73 -5.27 4.79
CA LEU A 185 15.39 -6.06 5.97
C LEU A 185 16.56 -6.96 6.39
N LEU A 186 16.95 -7.93 5.56
CA LEU A 186 17.89 -9.00 5.97
C LEU A 186 19.29 -8.46 6.26
N ALA A 187 19.85 -7.65 5.37
CA ALA A 187 21.18 -7.07 5.57
C ALA A 187 21.24 -6.13 6.79
N PRO A 188 20.32 -5.16 6.97
CA PRO A 188 20.31 -4.33 8.18
C PRO A 188 19.99 -5.12 9.46
N ALA A 189 19.18 -6.18 9.39
CA ALA A 189 18.87 -7.02 10.55
C ALA A 189 20.11 -7.71 11.13
N ALA A 190 21.03 -8.12 10.28
CA ALA A 190 22.28 -8.78 10.68
C ALA A 190 23.35 -7.81 11.24
N LEU A 191 23.16 -6.49 11.11
CA LEU A 191 24.08 -5.48 11.64
C LEU A 191 23.74 -5.11 13.09
N ALA A 192 24.69 -4.57 13.83
CA ALA A 192 24.41 -3.96 15.13
C ALA A 192 23.54 -2.70 14.98
N ALA A 193 22.73 -2.39 16.00
CA ALA A 193 21.96 -1.15 16.00
C ALA A 193 22.89 0.09 16.02
N THR A 194 22.50 1.12 15.27
CA THR A 194 23.24 2.38 15.17
C THR A 194 23.07 3.19 16.46
N VAL A 195 21.83 3.27 16.95
CA VAL A 195 21.53 3.95 18.21
C VAL A 195 21.64 2.97 19.37
N ARG A 196 22.62 3.18 20.24
CA ARG A 196 22.81 2.36 21.44
C ARG A 196 22.07 3.00 22.60
N ASN A 197 21.01 2.40 23.03
CA ASN A 197 20.21 2.79 24.17
C ASN A 197 19.62 1.57 24.89
N ASP A 198 18.99 1.77 26.03
CA ASP A 198 18.35 0.72 26.83
C ASP A 198 16.86 0.54 26.50
N ALA A 199 16.43 1.01 25.34
CA ALA A 199 15.05 0.85 24.88
C ALA A 199 14.68 -0.65 24.71
N ARG A 200 13.39 -0.94 24.69
CA ARG A 200 12.85 -2.31 24.57
C ARG A 200 13.19 -2.96 23.23
N ALA A 201 13.23 -2.18 22.17
CA ALA A 201 13.74 -2.57 20.86
C ALA A 201 14.89 -1.67 20.43
N ALA A 202 15.96 -2.28 19.90
CA ALA A 202 17.09 -1.55 19.32
C ALA A 202 16.86 -1.26 17.83
N LYS A 203 16.19 -2.19 17.11
CA LYS A 203 15.82 -2.05 15.70
C LYS A 203 14.37 -2.49 15.49
N VAL A 204 13.64 -1.79 14.62
CA VAL A 204 12.30 -2.18 14.23
C VAL A 204 12.17 -2.19 12.70
N PHE A 205 11.65 -3.28 12.17
CA PHE A 205 11.32 -3.47 10.76
C PHE A 205 9.81 -3.55 10.61
N ILE A 206 9.22 -2.67 9.79
CA ILE A 206 7.80 -2.69 9.46
C ILE A 206 7.66 -3.06 7.99
N VAL A 207 7.09 -4.23 7.69
CA VAL A 207 6.75 -4.64 6.33
C VAL A 207 5.29 -4.28 6.08
N ASP A 208 5.06 -3.24 5.29
CA ASP A 208 3.72 -2.79 4.93
C ASP A 208 3.21 -3.56 3.70
N GLU A 209 1.91 -3.84 3.65
CA GLU A 209 1.30 -4.71 2.64
C GLU A 209 2.04 -6.08 2.52
N ALA A 210 2.31 -6.73 3.64
CA ALA A 210 3.11 -7.97 3.68
C ALA A 210 2.49 -9.12 2.86
N GLU A 211 1.21 -9.07 2.50
CA GLU A 211 0.58 -9.95 1.52
C GLU A 211 1.17 -9.85 0.11
N LEU A 212 1.99 -8.83 -0.16
CA LEU A 212 2.68 -8.61 -1.43
C LEU A 212 4.12 -9.14 -1.45
N LEU A 213 4.59 -9.80 -0.40
CA LEU A 213 5.91 -10.44 -0.39
C LEU A 213 6.04 -11.48 -1.50
N ASP A 214 4.98 -12.25 -1.76
CA ASP A 214 4.94 -13.21 -2.85
C ASP A 214 3.54 -13.27 -3.48
N ARG A 215 3.47 -13.66 -4.77
CA ARG A 215 2.20 -13.81 -5.48
C ARG A 215 1.48 -15.11 -5.14
N SER A 216 2.22 -16.16 -4.80
CA SER A 216 1.72 -17.51 -4.56
C SER A 216 2.36 -18.11 -3.32
N LEU A 217 1.59 -18.86 -2.54
CA LEU A 217 2.08 -19.61 -1.39
C LEU A 217 2.88 -20.86 -1.78
N THR A 218 2.66 -21.40 -2.99
CA THR A 218 3.38 -22.57 -3.50
C THR A 218 4.83 -22.26 -3.89
N ASN A 219 5.07 -21.03 -4.32
CA ASN A 219 6.41 -20.53 -4.64
C ASN A 219 6.59 -19.18 -3.97
N ALA A 220 7.03 -19.20 -2.72
CA ALA A 220 7.17 -18.05 -1.85
C ALA A 220 8.62 -17.82 -1.40
N PRO A 221 9.56 -17.53 -2.35
CA PRO A 221 10.98 -17.40 -2.03
C PRO A 221 11.28 -16.22 -1.12
N VAL A 222 10.51 -15.13 -1.21
CA VAL A 222 10.71 -13.94 -0.40
C VAL A 222 10.25 -14.19 1.03
N GLN A 223 9.09 -14.81 1.21
CA GLN A 223 8.60 -15.18 2.54
C GLN A 223 9.51 -16.23 3.20
N ASN A 224 10.06 -17.17 2.44
CA ASN A 224 11.02 -18.15 2.99
C ASN A 224 12.34 -17.50 3.41
N ALA A 225 12.78 -16.45 2.70
CA ALA A 225 14.03 -15.76 3.05
C ALA A 225 13.98 -15.08 4.42
N ILE A 226 12.82 -14.59 4.86
CA ILE A 226 12.68 -13.92 6.15
C ILE A 226 12.49 -14.89 7.34
N LEU A 227 12.24 -16.20 7.10
CA LEU A 227 11.95 -17.16 8.17
C LEU A 227 13.06 -17.24 9.20
N LYS A 228 14.32 -17.28 8.78
CA LYS A 228 15.46 -17.35 9.69
C LYS A 228 15.51 -16.14 10.63
N THR A 229 15.30 -14.94 10.09
CA THR A 229 15.28 -13.70 10.89
C THR A 229 14.06 -13.63 11.80
N LEU A 230 12.94 -14.27 11.43
CA LEU A 230 11.76 -14.40 12.29
C LEU A 230 11.93 -15.46 13.41
N GLU A 231 12.85 -16.41 13.25
CA GLU A 231 13.13 -17.42 14.27
C GLU A 231 14.16 -16.91 15.28
N GLU A 232 15.26 -16.37 14.79
CA GLU A 232 16.42 -15.96 15.59
C GLU A 232 16.89 -14.55 15.16
N PRO A 233 16.16 -13.49 15.55
CA PRO A 233 16.58 -12.13 15.22
C PRO A 233 17.81 -11.72 16.06
N ASP A 234 18.77 -11.05 15.45
CA ASP A 234 19.92 -10.53 16.14
C ASP A 234 19.53 -9.40 17.12
N GLY A 235 19.99 -9.53 18.35
CA GLY A 235 19.80 -8.52 19.40
C GLY A 235 18.33 -8.25 19.72
N ARG A 236 18.02 -6.97 20.08
CA ARG A 236 16.66 -6.52 20.38
C ARG A 236 15.95 -6.04 19.11
N THR A 237 15.84 -6.90 18.12
CA THR A 237 15.18 -6.62 16.84
C THR A 237 13.72 -7.03 16.90
N VAL A 238 12.82 -6.16 16.40
CA VAL A 238 11.38 -6.43 16.29
C VAL A 238 10.95 -6.29 14.83
N ILE A 239 10.19 -7.26 14.33
CA ILE A 239 9.65 -7.29 12.97
C ILE A 239 8.12 -7.24 13.04
N ILE A 240 7.50 -6.30 12.33
CA ILE A 240 6.05 -6.11 12.28
C ILE A 240 5.59 -6.27 10.83
N LEU A 241 4.82 -7.33 10.57
CA LEU A 241 4.20 -7.57 9.27
C LEU A 241 2.79 -6.97 9.29
N VAL A 242 2.55 -5.95 8.48
CA VAL A 242 1.23 -5.32 8.35
C VAL A 242 0.55 -5.87 7.11
N THR A 243 -0.63 -6.47 7.28
CA THR A 243 -1.35 -7.12 6.17
C THR A 243 -2.85 -6.89 6.21
N SER A 244 -3.48 -6.83 5.05
CA SER A 244 -4.93 -6.87 4.91
C SER A 244 -5.47 -8.30 4.68
N ASN A 245 -4.58 -9.25 4.39
CA ASN A 245 -4.91 -10.64 4.16
C ASN A 245 -3.82 -11.57 4.70
N GLU A 246 -3.97 -12.01 5.95
CA GLU A 246 -2.99 -12.88 6.61
C GLU A 246 -2.90 -14.27 5.99
N GLU A 247 -3.94 -14.73 5.26
CA GLU A 247 -3.92 -16.02 4.58
C GLU A 247 -2.91 -16.07 3.42
N ARG A 248 -2.46 -14.90 2.95
CA ARG A 248 -1.39 -14.81 1.96
C ARG A 248 0.03 -14.92 2.56
N LEU A 249 0.12 -14.98 3.87
CA LEU A 249 1.38 -15.28 4.56
C LEU A 249 1.48 -16.79 4.80
N LEU A 250 2.68 -17.34 4.63
CA LEU A 250 2.95 -18.76 4.86
C LEU A 250 2.52 -19.17 6.28
N PRO A 251 1.94 -20.38 6.46
CA PRO A 251 1.62 -20.91 7.79
C PRO A 251 2.83 -20.92 8.74
N THR A 252 4.04 -21.11 8.20
CA THR A 252 5.31 -21.08 8.95
C THR A 252 5.65 -19.69 9.49
N ILE A 253 5.28 -18.60 8.78
CA ILE A 253 5.38 -17.22 9.29
C ILE A 253 4.34 -16.98 10.36
N ARG A 254 3.07 -17.34 10.07
CA ARG A 254 1.96 -17.12 11.01
C ARG A 254 2.13 -17.83 12.35
N SER A 255 2.78 -19.00 12.36
CA SER A 255 3.05 -19.75 13.60
C SER A 255 4.14 -19.14 14.47
N ARG A 256 5.01 -18.28 13.93
CA ARG A 256 6.13 -17.65 14.63
C ARG A 256 5.84 -16.22 15.08
N CYS A 257 4.74 -15.65 14.63
CA CYS A 257 4.39 -14.27 14.92
C CYS A 257 3.25 -14.17 15.92
N GLN A 258 3.32 -13.20 16.81
CA GLN A 258 2.18 -12.80 17.61
C GLN A 258 1.21 -12.01 16.73
N ARG A 259 -0.05 -12.46 16.66
CA ARG A 259 -1.06 -11.85 15.80
C ARG A 259 -1.90 -10.83 16.57
N VAL A 260 -2.11 -9.67 15.94
CA VAL A 260 -2.96 -8.60 16.46
C VAL A 260 -4.01 -8.26 15.42
N ALA A 261 -5.28 -8.50 15.78
CA ALA A 261 -6.41 -8.24 14.90
C ALA A 261 -6.90 -6.79 15.05
N PHE A 262 -7.10 -6.14 13.90
CA PHE A 262 -7.70 -4.81 13.80
C PHE A 262 -9.07 -4.93 13.15
N THR A 263 -10.07 -4.35 13.78
CA THR A 263 -11.45 -4.30 13.27
C THR A 263 -11.79 -2.87 12.84
N PRO A 264 -12.76 -2.68 11.93
CA PRO A 264 -13.27 -1.34 11.65
C PRO A 264 -13.64 -0.58 12.92
N LEU A 265 -13.41 0.72 12.92
CA LEU A 265 -13.82 1.60 13.99
C LEU A 265 -15.35 1.66 14.06
N ASP A 266 -15.90 1.68 15.25
CA ASP A 266 -17.30 2.01 15.45
C ASP A 266 -17.55 3.53 15.21
N ASP A 267 -18.81 3.94 15.24
CA ASP A 267 -19.20 5.33 14.95
C ASP A 267 -18.63 6.33 15.97
N GLU A 268 -18.48 5.92 17.22
CA GLU A 268 -17.91 6.75 18.29
C GLU A 268 -16.40 6.96 18.06
N ALA A 269 -15.66 5.89 17.84
CA ALA A 269 -14.23 5.94 17.55
C ALA A 269 -13.96 6.69 16.23
N MET A 270 -14.78 6.50 15.19
CA MET A 270 -14.68 7.23 13.93
C MET A 270 -14.90 8.73 14.13
N SER A 271 -15.90 9.11 14.95
CA SER A 271 -16.17 10.51 15.29
C SER A 271 -15.03 11.13 16.11
N LEU A 272 -14.44 10.38 17.04
CA LEU A 272 -13.28 10.79 17.81
C LEU A 272 -12.07 10.98 16.87
N TRP A 273 -11.84 10.03 15.95
CA TRP A 273 -10.75 10.12 14.97
C TRP A 273 -10.90 11.34 14.06
N LEU A 274 -12.09 11.63 13.53
CA LEU A 274 -12.35 12.81 12.70
C LEU A 274 -11.98 14.10 13.44
N ARG A 275 -12.34 14.21 14.71
CA ARG A 275 -11.99 15.38 15.55
C ARG A 275 -10.49 15.47 15.77
N SER A 276 -9.83 14.36 16.14
CA SER A 276 -8.39 14.34 16.40
C SER A 276 -7.56 14.63 15.15
N ALA A 277 -8.01 14.13 14.00
CA ALA A 277 -7.38 14.33 12.70
C ALA A 277 -7.75 15.68 12.06
N LYS A 278 -8.68 16.44 12.66
CA LYS A 278 -9.21 17.70 12.11
C LYS A 278 -9.74 17.54 10.67
N VAL A 279 -10.38 16.41 10.40
CA VAL A 279 -10.96 16.12 9.08
C VAL A 279 -12.41 16.60 9.08
N GLU A 280 -12.70 17.59 8.25
CA GLU A 280 -14.04 18.09 8.02
C GLU A 280 -14.64 17.38 6.80
N LEU A 281 -15.89 16.91 6.95
CA LEU A 281 -16.63 16.27 5.88
C LEU A 281 -17.69 17.25 5.36
N PRO A 282 -17.77 17.45 4.03
CA PRO A 282 -18.85 18.23 3.43
C PRO A 282 -20.21 17.61 3.80
N GLU A 283 -21.18 18.41 4.21
CA GLU A 283 -22.45 17.91 4.74
C GLU A 283 -23.21 17.05 3.72
N GLU A 284 -23.20 17.45 2.44
CA GLU A 284 -23.84 16.72 1.34
C GLU A 284 -23.31 15.29 1.17
N SER A 285 -22.00 15.08 1.30
CA SER A 285 -21.34 13.79 1.08
C SER A 285 -21.08 13.01 2.37
N ARG A 286 -21.24 13.65 3.54
CA ARG A 286 -20.85 13.10 4.86
C ARG A 286 -21.38 11.69 5.09
N GLN A 287 -22.66 11.51 4.92
CA GLN A 287 -23.32 10.22 5.19
C GLN A 287 -22.84 9.12 4.24
N TRP A 288 -22.63 9.48 2.97
CA TRP A 288 -22.12 8.58 1.96
C TRP A 288 -20.65 8.19 2.25
N LEU A 289 -19.80 9.18 2.55
CA LEU A 289 -18.40 8.97 2.85
C LEU A 289 -18.18 8.07 4.08
N LEU A 290 -18.93 8.26 5.14
CA LEU A 290 -18.87 7.41 6.33
C LEU A 290 -19.30 5.97 6.04
N ARG A 291 -20.37 5.80 5.25
CA ARG A 291 -20.79 4.46 4.80
C ARG A 291 -19.74 3.80 3.90
N TYR A 292 -19.20 4.55 2.95
CA TYR A 292 -18.15 4.06 2.06
C TYR A 292 -16.90 3.60 2.85
N ALA A 293 -16.48 4.41 3.80
CA ALA A 293 -15.33 4.10 4.65
C ALA A 293 -15.53 2.86 5.53
N GLY A 294 -16.77 2.56 5.93
CA GLY A 294 -17.11 1.37 6.71
C GLY A 294 -16.26 1.22 7.98
N GLY A 295 -15.99 2.31 8.70
CA GLY A 295 -15.14 2.32 9.89
C GLY A 295 -13.63 2.26 9.61
N CYS A 296 -13.19 2.50 8.37
CA CYS A 296 -11.79 2.53 7.98
C CYS A 296 -11.34 3.97 7.65
N PRO A 297 -10.64 4.68 8.57
CA PRO A 297 -10.21 6.07 8.38
C PRO A 297 -9.41 6.31 7.11
N GLY A 298 -8.50 5.42 6.75
CA GLY A 298 -7.70 5.53 5.53
C GLY A 298 -8.53 5.47 4.26
N GLU A 299 -9.61 4.65 4.23
CA GLU A 299 -10.52 4.60 3.08
C GLU A 299 -11.35 5.90 2.97
N LEU A 300 -11.71 6.51 4.11
CA LEU A 300 -12.36 7.81 4.13
C LEU A 300 -11.46 8.90 3.50
N LEU A 301 -10.19 8.94 3.91
CA LEU A 301 -9.24 9.91 3.35
C LEU A 301 -9.03 9.72 1.85
N VAL A 302 -8.90 8.47 1.40
CA VAL A 302 -8.79 8.16 -0.03
C VAL A 302 -10.03 8.61 -0.80
N ALA A 303 -11.23 8.38 -0.25
CA ALA A 303 -12.49 8.80 -0.88
C ALA A 303 -12.60 10.32 -1.00
N LEU A 304 -12.19 11.06 0.04
CA LEU A 304 -12.14 12.52 0.03
C LEU A 304 -11.13 13.07 -0.99
N GLN A 305 -9.90 12.57 -0.96
CA GLN A 305 -8.81 13.05 -1.83
C GLN A 305 -9.06 12.76 -3.30
N SER A 306 -9.77 11.66 -3.59
CA SER A 306 -10.08 11.21 -4.95
C SER A 306 -11.44 11.68 -5.43
N ASP A 307 -12.16 12.48 -4.62
CA ASP A 307 -13.52 12.96 -4.92
C ASP A 307 -14.48 11.85 -5.40
N LEU A 308 -14.47 10.72 -4.67
CA LEU A 308 -15.25 9.55 -5.06
C LEU A 308 -16.76 9.78 -4.95
N PHE A 309 -17.20 10.81 -4.20
CA PHE A 309 -18.61 11.19 -4.15
C PHE A 309 -19.09 11.76 -5.49
N ALA A 310 -18.28 12.58 -6.14
CA ALA A 310 -18.59 13.05 -7.50
C ALA A 310 -18.65 11.89 -8.52
N TRP A 311 -17.78 10.87 -8.37
CA TRP A 311 -17.88 9.66 -9.19
C TRP A 311 -19.21 8.93 -8.96
N GLN A 312 -19.60 8.77 -7.69
CA GLN A 312 -20.89 8.18 -7.33
C GLN A 312 -22.05 8.92 -7.96
N GLN A 313 -22.11 10.25 -7.81
CA GLN A 313 -23.19 11.07 -8.38
C GLN A 313 -23.27 10.91 -9.91
N ARG A 314 -22.13 10.86 -10.60
CA ARG A 314 -22.09 10.69 -12.05
C ARG A 314 -22.53 9.29 -12.51
N LEU A 315 -22.22 8.24 -11.74
CA LEU A 315 -22.55 6.86 -12.08
C LEU A 315 -23.94 6.44 -11.63
N ASP A 316 -24.51 7.07 -10.62
CA ASP A 316 -25.77 6.68 -9.98
C ASP A 316 -26.95 6.51 -10.95
N PRO A 317 -27.24 7.44 -11.89
CA PRO A 317 -28.35 7.28 -12.81
C PRO A 317 -28.18 6.07 -13.73
N MET A 318 -26.95 5.80 -14.20
CA MET A 318 -26.63 4.65 -15.04
C MET A 318 -26.70 3.33 -14.27
N LEU A 319 -26.18 3.30 -13.05
CA LEU A 319 -26.24 2.12 -12.18
C LEU A 319 -27.68 1.81 -11.75
N ALA A 320 -28.53 2.80 -11.60
CA ALA A 320 -29.96 2.60 -11.32
C ALA A 320 -30.69 1.87 -12.47
N GLU A 321 -30.33 2.13 -13.72
CA GLU A 321 -30.85 1.38 -14.88
C GLU A 321 -30.29 -0.05 -14.90
N VAL A 322 -29.01 -0.20 -14.65
CA VAL A 322 -28.32 -1.51 -14.62
C VAL A 322 -28.92 -2.44 -13.56
N VAL A 323 -29.26 -1.92 -12.37
CA VAL A 323 -29.91 -2.70 -11.31
C VAL A 323 -31.31 -3.19 -11.74
N ARG A 324 -31.99 -2.47 -12.65
CA ARG A 324 -33.25 -2.90 -13.26
C ARG A 324 -33.07 -3.87 -14.41
N GLY A 325 -31.84 -4.37 -14.65
CA GLY A 325 -31.50 -5.25 -15.77
C GLY A 325 -31.44 -4.56 -17.13
N ARG A 326 -31.37 -3.22 -17.17
CA ARG A 326 -31.30 -2.44 -18.40
C ARG A 326 -29.86 -2.10 -18.75
N PHE A 327 -29.53 -2.23 -20.02
CA PHE A 327 -28.22 -1.81 -20.52
C PHE A 327 -28.11 -0.29 -20.57
N SER A 328 -27.00 0.25 -20.04
CA SER A 328 -26.66 1.68 -20.12
C SER A 328 -25.47 1.84 -21.07
N ILE A 329 -25.69 2.48 -22.22
CA ILE A 329 -24.70 2.65 -23.28
C ILE A 329 -23.49 3.47 -22.84
N ASP A 330 -23.69 4.43 -21.94
CA ASP A 330 -22.65 5.37 -21.51
C ASP A 330 -21.85 4.88 -20.31
N LEU A 331 -22.27 3.78 -19.64
CA LEU A 331 -21.66 3.35 -18.38
C LEU A 331 -20.17 3.00 -18.57
N GLY A 332 -19.84 2.21 -19.58
CA GLY A 332 -18.46 1.78 -19.84
C GLY A 332 -17.54 2.95 -20.14
N GLY A 333 -17.96 3.83 -21.05
CA GLY A 333 -17.25 5.05 -21.41
C GLY A 333 -17.05 5.98 -20.22
N THR A 334 -18.12 6.20 -19.42
CA THR A 334 -18.05 7.07 -18.22
C THR A 334 -17.07 6.49 -17.18
N MET A 335 -17.09 5.18 -16.93
CA MET A 335 -16.12 4.53 -16.03
C MET A 335 -14.69 4.69 -16.53
N ALA A 336 -14.45 4.51 -17.83
CA ALA A 336 -13.14 4.68 -18.43
C ALA A 336 -12.64 6.13 -18.33
N GLU A 337 -13.50 7.12 -18.58
CA GLU A 337 -13.19 8.54 -18.43
C GLU A 337 -12.80 8.91 -16.99
N LEU A 338 -13.55 8.42 -15.98
CA LEU A 338 -13.25 8.67 -14.57
C LEU A 338 -11.88 8.12 -14.19
N VAL A 339 -11.58 6.88 -14.59
CA VAL A 339 -10.29 6.22 -14.35
C VAL A 339 -9.15 6.99 -15.02
N GLU A 340 -9.30 7.32 -16.31
CA GLU A 340 -8.24 8.03 -17.05
C GLU A 340 -8.05 9.48 -16.55
N GLY A 341 -9.12 10.16 -16.22
CA GLY A 341 -9.09 11.53 -15.68
C GLY A 341 -8.35 11.60 -14.35
N TRP A 342 -8.66 10.70 -13.42
CA TRP A 342 -7.96 10.60 -12.15
C TRP A 342 -6.48 10.25 -12.34
N ALA A 343 -6.18 9.27 -13.21
CA ALA A 343 -4.80 8.85 -13.48
C ALA A 343 -3.97 9.99 -14.07
N LYS A 344 -4.53 10.78 -14.99
CA LYS A 344 -3.87 11.97 -15.54
C LYS A 344 -3.59 13.02 -14.46
N ALA A 345 -4.58 13.30 -13.60
CA ALA A 345 -4.41 14.25 -12.50
C ALA A 345 -3.38 13.75 -11.46
N PHE A 346 -3.34 12.45 -11.19
CA PHE A 346 -2.37 11.84 -10.29
C PHE A 346 -0.93 11.95 -10.83
N VAL A 347 -0.71 11.58 -12.09
CA VAL A 347 0.62 11.67 -12.74
C VAL A 347 1.09 13.12 -12.84
N SER A 348 0.19 14.08 -13.10
CA SER A 348 0.57 15.51 -13.15
C SER A 348 1.08 16.04 -11.81
N LYS A 349 0.60 15.49 -10.69
CA LYS A 349 1.03 15.83 -9.32
C LYS A 349 2.26 15.03 -8.86
N ASN A 350 2.53 13.87 -9.47
CA ASN A 350 3.59 12.94 -9.10
C ASN A 350 4.37 12.55 -10.34
N SER A 351 5.41 13.31 -10.67
CA SER A 351 6.22 13.16 -11.90
C SER A 351 6.82 11.76 -12.08
N ASP A 352 7.07 11.05 -10.99
CA ASP A 352 7.69 9.72 -10.99
C ASP A 352 6.67 8.57 -11.10
N ALA A 353 5.37 8.90 -11.14
CA ALA A 353 4.33 7.90 -11.25
C ALA A 353 4.11 7.45 -12.69
N SER A 354 4.17 6.15 -12.94
CA SER A 354 3.82 5.59 -14.23
C SER A 354 2.32 5.71 -14.50
N LYS A 355 1.93 6.08 -15.74
CA LYS A 355 0.54 6.19 -16.17
C LYS A 355 -0.24 4.87 -15.95
N ASP A 356 0.39 3.73 -16.24
CA ASP A 356 -0.23 2.41 -16.06
C ASP A 356 -0.55 2.14 -14.58
N ARG A 357 0.39 2.47 -13.67
CA ARG A 357 0.16 2.35 -12.23
C ARG A 357 -0.98 3.24 -11.76
N ALA A 358 -1.03 4.49 -12.26
CA ALA A 358 -2.10 5.43 -11.93
C ALA A 358 -3.47 4.92 -12.43
N ASN A 359 -3.55 4.37 -13.65
CA ASN A 359 -4.77 3.75 -14.17
C ASN A 359 -5.22 2.56 -13.32
N HIS A 360 -4.28 1.68 -12.92
CA HIS A 360 -4.61 0.56 -12.03
C HIS A 360 -5.13 1.04 -10.67
N ALA A 361 -4.50 2.06 -10.08
CA ALA A 361 -4.96 2.62 -8.80
C ALA A 361 -6.35 3.24 -8.92
N ALA A 362 -6.62 3.99 -9.99
CA ALA A 362 -7.94 4.56 -10.27
C ALA A 362 -9.01 3.48 -10.48
N ALA A 363 -8.69 2.42 -11.21
CA ALA A 363 -9.60 1.29 -11.42
C ALA A 363 -9.92 0.56 -10.10
N GLU A 364 -8.96 0.42 -9.20
CA GLU A 364 -9.21 -0.13 -7.85
C GLU A 364 -10.16 0.76 -7.04
N LEU A 365 -10.07 2.09 -7.15
CA LEU A 365 -11.03 3.01 -6.53
C LEU A 365 -12.43 2.81 -7.09
N LEU A 366 -12.56 2.68 -8.41
CA LEU A 366 -13.84 2.43 -9.07
C LEU A 366 -14.44 1.08 -8.63
N PHE A 367 -13.65 0.02 -8.58
CA PHE A 367 -14.14 -1.29 -8.12
C PHE A 367 -14.66 -1.26 -6.69
N ARG A 368 -14.00 -0.51 -5.81
CA ARG A 368 -14.48 -0.33 -4.44
C ARG A 368 -15.79 0.43 -4.38
N LEU A 369 -15.91 1.50 -5.18
CA LEU A 369 -17.14 2.27 -5.30
C LEU A 369 -18.29 1.38 -5.76
N LEU A 370 -18.09 0.61 -6.83
CA LEU A 370 -19.10 -0.31 -7.36
C LEU A 370 -19.41 -1.44 -6.36
N SER A 371 -18.41 -1.96 -5.65
CA SER A 371 -18.62 -2.95 -4.59
C SER A 371 -19.48 -2.39 -3.45
N GLU A 372 -19.30 -1.11 -3.07
CA GLU A 372 -20.15 -0.47 -2.06
C GLU A 372 -21.57 -0.24 -2.59
N TYR A 373 -21.70 0.09 -3.87
CA TYR A 373 -23.00 0.19 -4.52
C TYR A 373 -23.76 -1.16 -4.48
N CYS A 374 -23.09 -2.27 -4.81
CA CYS A 374 -23.66 -3.62 -4.70
C CYS A 374 -24.05 -3.94 -3.24
N ARG A 375 -23.17 -3.67 -2.27
CA ARG A 375 -23.48 -3.86 -0.84
C ARG A 375 -24.68 -3.01 -0.39
N GLY A 376 -24.79 -1.77 -0.89
CA GLY A 376 -25.93 -0.90 -0.64
C GLY A 376 -27.25 -1.48 -1.19
N THR A 377 -27.20 -2.06 -2.38
CA THR A 377 -28.35 -2.74 -3.00
C THR A 377 -28.76 -3.97 -2.20
N MET A 378 -27.78 -4.81 -1.78
CA MET A 378 -28.04 -5.96 -0.91
C MET A 378 -28.69 -5.54 0.41
N ARG A 379 -28.19 -4.50 1.08
CA ARG A 379 -28.76 -4.00 2.34
C ARG A 379 -30.20 -3.55 2.16
N ARG A 380 -30.53 -2.86 1.06
CA ARG A 380 -31.91 -2.44 0.75
C ARG A 380 -32.81 -3.66 0.48
N GLY A 381 -32.35 -4.63 -0.29
CA GLY A 381 -33.06 -5.88 -0.56
C GLY A 381 -33.37 -6.65 0.73
N LEU A 382 -32.37 -6.85 1.59
CA LEU A 382 -32.56 -7.53 2.89
C LEU A 382 -33.49 -6.78 3.84
N ALA A 383 -33.54 -5.45 3.78
CA ALA A 383 -34.46 -4.66 4.62
C ALA A 383 -35.91 -4.69 4.11
N SER A 384 -36.14 -4.94 2.82
CA SER A 384 -37.46 -4.96 2.18
C SER A 384 -38.10 -6.35 2.18
N SER A 385 -37.33 -7.43 2.23
CA SER A 385 -37.82 -8.81 2.18
C SER A 385 -37.89 -9.47 3.54
N ARG A 386 -39.02 -10.20 3.79
CA ARG A 386 -39.20 -11.02 5.00
C ARG A 386 -38.55 -12.42 4.93
N GLY A 387 -37.76 -12.69 3.87
CA GLY A 387 -37.08 -13.98 3.64
C GLY A 387 -35.88 -13.78 2.71
N GLY A 388 -34.86 -14.64 2.82
CA GLY A 388 -33.53 -14.49 2.22
C GLY A 388 -33.42 -14.55 0.68
N ASP A 389 -34.55 -14.75 -0.07
CA ASP A 389 -34.56 -14.93 -1.52
C ASP A 389 -34.99 -13.66 -2.28
N ASP A 390 -34.40 -12.51 -1.94
CA ASP A 390 -34.64 -11.29 -2.68
C ASP A 390 -33.79 -11.27 -3.98
N PRO A 391 -34.41 -11.14 -5.16
CA PRO A 391 -33.68 -11.08 -6.44
C PRO A 391 -32.61 -9.99 -6.49
N ALA A 392 -32.83 -8.87 -5.78
CA ALA A 392 -31.87 -7.77 -5.73
C ALA A 392 -30.60 -8.18 -4.95
N VAL A 393 -30.71 -9.06 -3.95
CA VAL A 393 -29.57 -9.59 -3.21
C VAL A 393 -28.79 -10.56 -4.11
N ALA A 394 -29.46 -11.50 -4.77
CA ALA A 394 -28.83 -12.44 -5.69
C ALA A 394 -28.15 -11.73 -6.86
N GLY A 395 -28.82 -10.73 -7.46
CA GLY A 395 -28.25 -9.90 -8.53
C GLY A 395 -27.02 -9.12 -8.09
N ALA A 396 -27.04 -8.52 -6.90
CA ALA A 396 -25.88 -7.80 -6.38
C ALA A 396 -24.71 -8.74 -6.05
N MET A 397 -24.96 -9.98 -5.60
CA MET A 397 -23.91 -11.00 -5.44
C MET A 397 -23.29 -11.40 -6.78
N SER A 398 -24.09 -11.64 -7.81
CA SER A 398 -23.60 -11.93 -9.17
C SER A 398 -22.77 -10.75 -9.72
N ALA A 399 -23.22 -9.51 -9.50
CA ALA A 399 -22.47 -8.30 -9.87
C ALA A 399 -21.11 -8.22 -9.17
N LEU A 400 -21.00 -8.59 -7.88
CA LEU A 400 -19.69 -8.70 -7.20
C LEU A 400 -18.79 -9.74 -7.85
N GLY A 401 -19.33 -10.83 -8.38
CA GLY A 401 -18.58 -11.82 -9.18
C GLY A 401 -17.99 -11.20 -10.45
N VAL A 402 -18.79 -10.40 -11.18
CA VAL A 402 -18.31 -9.63 -12.35
C VAL A 402 -17.18 -8.69 -11.99
N LEU A 403 -17.28 -7.96 -10.86
CA LEU A 403 -16.20 -7.09 -10.40
C LEU A 403 -14.92 -7.87 -10.08
N GLY A 404 -15.03 -9.04 -9.45
CA GLY A 404 -13.89 -9.92 -9.16
C GLY A 404 -13.19 -10.40 -10.44
N GLN A 405 -13.96 -10.73 -11.48
CA GLN A 405 -13.41 -11.12 -12.78
C GLN A 405 -12.74 -9.95 -13.50
N ALA A 406 -13.35 -8.76 -13.46
CA ALA A 406 -12.75 -7.52 -13.98
C ALA A 406 -11.40 -7.20 -13.31
N GLN A 407 -11.31 -7.36 -11.98
CA GLN A 407 -10.04 -7.21 -11.26
C GLN A 407 -8.99 -8.23 -11.72
N SER A 408 -9.39 -9.47 -12.02
CA SER A 408 -8.49 -10.49 -12.55
C SER A 408 -7.94 -10.11 -13.93
N TYR A 409 -8.78 -9.57 -14.80
CA TYR A 409 -8.35 -9.08 -16.13
C TYR A 409 -7.35 -7.93 -16.02
N LEU A 410 -7.57 -6.97 -15.13
CA LEU A 410 -6.59 -5.91 -14.89
C LEU A 410 -5.24 -6.46 -14.40
N ARG A 411 -5.24 -7.44 -13.49
CA ARG A 411 -4.01 -8.10 -13.02
C ARG A 411 -3.28 -8.84 -14.15
N SER A 412 -4.00 -9.30 -15.17
CA SER A 412 -3.46 -9.92 -16.38
C SER A 412 -3.06 -8.91 -17.45
N ASN A 413 -2.97 -7.62 -17.13
CA ASN A 413 -2.59 -6.51 -18.00
C ASN A 413 -3.53 -6.26 -19.19
N VAL A 414 -4.80 -6.60 -19.07
CA VAL A 414 -5.83 -6.16 -20.03
C VAL A 414 -6.00 -4.64 -19.89
N ASN A 415 -6.21 -3.97 -21.02
CA ASN A 415 -6.42 -2.51 -21.05
C ASN A 415 -7.59 -2.10 -20.13
N SER A 416 -7.39 -1.11 -19.28
CA SER A 416 -8.39 -0.67 -18.30
C SER A 416 -9.71 -0.23 -18.94
N GLY A 417 -9.67 0.49 -20.07
CA GLY A 417 -10.87 0.90 -20.79
C GLY A 417 -11.68 -0.30 -21.30
N GLN A 418 -11.01 -1.31 -21.88
CA GLN A 418 -11.67 -2.54 -22.33
C GLN A 418 -12.30 -3.31 -21.17
N VAL A 419 -11.65 -3.33 -20.00
CA VAL A 419 -12.22 -3.94 -18.79
C VAL A 419 -13.48 -3.22 -18.34
N MET A 420 -13.50 -1.86 -18.40
CA MET A 420 -14.68 -1.07 -18.03
C MET A 420 -15.87 -1.33 -19.00
N GLU A 421 -15.60 -1.37 -20.30
CA GLU A 421 -16.62 -1.70 -21.30
C GLU A 421 -17.18 -3.12 -21.14
N TRP A 422 -16.27 -4.09 -20.93
CA TRP A 422 -16.69 -5.46 -20.65
C TRP A 422 -17.55 -5.55 -19.40
N MET A 423 -17.16 -4.88 -18.33
CA MET A 423 -17.89 -4.88 -17.07
C MET A 423 -19.27 -4.23 -17.23
N ALA A 424 -19.36 -3.10 -17.95
CA ALA A 424 -20.63 -2.43 -18.25
C ALA A 424 -21.61 -3.32 -19.02
N ALA A 425 -21.10 -4.17 -19.90
CA ALA A 425 -21.91 -5.12 -20.65
C ALA A 425 -22.42 -6.29 -19.78
N GLN A 426 -21.63 -6.75 -18.79
CA GLN A 426 -21.99 -7.89 -17.95
C GLN A 426 -22.91 -7.53 -16.76
N LEU A 427 -22.77 -6.34 -16.20
CA LEU A 427 -23.51 -5.93 -15.00
C LEU A 427 -25.05 -6.02 -15.12
N PRO A 428 -25.71 -5.62 -16.24
CA PRO A 428 -27.17 -5.74 -16.36
C PRO A 428 -27.66 -7.18 -16.25
N ALA A 429 -26.98 -8.11 -16.92
CA ALA A 429 -27.30 -9.53 -16.87
C ALA A 429 -27.04 -10.13 -15.47
N ALA A 430 -26.00 -9.65 -14.78
CA ALA A 430 -25.71 -10.04 -13.41
C ALA A 430 -26.86 -9.63 -12.46
N PHE A 431 -27.31 -8.39 -12.53
CA PHE A 431 -28.40 -7.90 -11.70
C PHE A 431 -29.76 -8.54 -12.06
N ALA A 432 -29.97 -8.90 -13.33
CA ALA A 432 -31.18 -9.60 -13.77
C ALA A 432 -31.21 -11.10 -13.40
N GLY A 433 -30.11 -11.64 -12.83
CA GLY A 433 -30.01 -13.06 -12.50
C GLY A 433 -29.91 -14.00 -13.73
N THR A 434 -29.60 -13.45 -14.92
CA THR A 434 -29.53 -14.19 -16.18
C THR A 434 -28.14 -14.66 -16.56
N LEU A 435 -27.13 -14.43 -15.72
CA LEU A 435 -25.78 -14.97 -15.87
C LEU A 435 -25.74 -16.45 -15.41
N GLU A 436 -26.42 -17.34 -16.12
CA GLU A 436 -26.21 -18.77 -15.98
C GLU A 436 -24.97 -19.17 -16.76
N GLY A 437 -23.93 -19.69 -16.07
CA GLY A 437 -22.90 -20.50 -16.68
C GLY A 437 -21.49 -19.88 -16.88
N ALA A 438 -21.15 -18.73 -16.34
CA ALA A 438 -19.80 -18.15 -16.46
C ALA A 438 -18.84 -18.49 -15.27
N MET A 439 -19.26 -19.34 -14.33
CA MET A 439 -18.48 -19.76 -13.16
C MET A 439 -18.34 -21.30 -13.12
N ALA A 440 -18.00 -21.94 -14.24
CA ALA A 440 -17.58 -23.34 -14.27
C ALA A 440 -16.09 -23.43 -14.60
#